data_01936ae9305b32434e640e6ed05d1564
#
_entry.id   01936ae9305b32434e640e6ed05d1564
#
_cell.length_a   1.000
_cell.length_b   1.000
_cell.length_c   1.000
_cell.angle_alpha   90.00
_cell.angle_beta   90.00
_cell.angle_gamma   90.00
#
_symmetry.space_group_name_H-M   'P 1'
#
loop_
_entity.id
_entity.type
_entity.pdbx_description
1 polymer ?
#
loop_
_entity_poly.entity_id
_entity_poly.type
_entity_poly.pdbx_seq_one_letter_code
_entity_poly.pdbx_strand_id
1 'polypeptide(L)'
;MMKKGWIILLSAFIVMALAFSMAMAQKEKKPAQKPKAVAVKSVDAAICFGCHPVIQKLVESGKHVKGVNCSLCHSETSAHLADSAKKPLTRLDLESCGSCHKEQWQTLMEVNLKSKAKLEKSTTTSRSPMSDKLLMSHGFTKEHDEPRSHAFMLIDHMIVDRGYGGRFQLRDWTYIDKPGKLWDIVVDTGKELPQTAKAANTVCLTCKTSQHVMKWPYMGDPNPSTPLKRGPNPAAMEMAKNLDTIMGCIHCHDPHATKPRVIRDALIEAVVDRGEGTYPYDPQKSKEITIEKIMFKRGEQEFRAIGILNKPDSNLMCAQCHVEYNCNPGIDTKTGAAVGFDDRRTNYYPWANVFDVQKKYASINFKDFKHAITGAALTKLQHPEVETLWGSKHERAGVECKDCHMPKVKRKGKEFTFHGQRSARYMLKDTCLHCHPWTVEQAEYQVDAIQNYVRGKMRKAEFSLGQMIDTFVLAKDLGVSEDVLTEVRKEHDRAHILWEWWTAENSDGFHNPEYARQSLAESINASQKAIEILNRAISQKVAGK
;
A
#
# COMPACT_ATOMS: atom_id res chain seq x y z
N MET A 1 34.53 -2.29 65.93
CA MET A 1 35.38 -2.64 64.79
C MET A 1 34.67 -3.49 63.73
N MET A 2 33.34 -3.57 63.68
CA MET A 2 32.61 -4.43 62.70
C MET A 2 31.97 -3.69 61.47
N LYS A 3 32.08 -2.37 61.35
CA LYS A 3 31.44 -1.62 60.27
C LYS A 3 32.35 -1.37 59.04
N LYS A 4 33.65 -1.58 59.09
CA LYS A 4 34.54 -1.35 57.94
C LYS A 4 34.70 -2.57 57.01
N GLY A 5 34.42 -3.80 57.48
CA GLY A 5 34.57 -4.99 56.66
C GLY A 5 33.42 -5.17 55.63
N TRP A 6 32.23 -4.67 55.93
CA TRP A 6 31.06 -4.80 55.02
C TRP A 6 31.09 -3.86 53.85
N ILE A 7 31.74 -2.69 53.99
CA ILE A 7 31.87 -1.72 52.90
C ILE A 7 32.88 -2.21 51.86
N ILE A 8 33.92 -2.91 52.25
CA ILE A 8 34.95 -3.46 51.36
C ILE A 8 34.41 -4.66 50.59
N LEU A 9 33.56 -5.50 51.22
CA LEU A 9 32.92 -6.63 50.54
C LEU A 9 31.83 -6.17 49.52
N LEU A 10 31.09 -5.12 49.83
CA LEU A 10 30.10 -4.57 48.91
C LEU A 10 30.74 -3.88 47.67
N SER A 11 31.84 -3.15 47.85
CA SER A 11 32.57 -2.54 46.75
C SER A 11 33.27 -3.57 45.86
N ALA A 12 33.79 -4.68 46.42
CA ALA A 12 34.35 -5.77 45.62
C ALA A 12 33.28 -6.51 44.77
N PHE A 13 32.08 -6.67 45.31
CA PHE A 13 30.97 -7.29 44.59
C PHE A 13 30.44 -6.39 43.44
N ILE A 14 30.37 -5.08 43.66
CA ILE A 14 29.94 -4.11 42.62
C ILE A 14 30.99 -4.02 41.52
N VAL A 15 32.28 -4.04 41.83
CA VAL A 15 33.34 -4.03 40.79
C VAL A 15 33.36 -5.34 40.02
N MET A 16 33.11 -6.49 40.66
CA MET A 16 33.02 -7.79 39.99
C MET A 16 31.74 -7.89 39.10
N ALA A 17 30.61 -7.36 39.56
CA ALA A 17 29.39 -7.28 38.76
C ALA A 17 29.52 -6.35 37.54
N LEU A 18 30.21 -5.21 37.68
CA LEU A 18 30.52 -4.31 36.56
C LEU A 18 31.55 -4.92 35.60
N ALA A 19 32.55 -5.63 36.09
CA ALA A 19 33.52 -6.34 35.22
C ALA A 19 32.85 -7.51 34.49
N PHE A 20 31.92 -8.22 35.11
CA PHE A 20 31.13 -9.30 34.46
C PHE A 20 30.15 -8.73 33.42
N SER A 21 29.54 -7.57 33.67
CA SER A 21 28.68 -6.86 32.71
C SER A 21 29.48 -6.33 31.49
N MET A 22 30.71 -5.84 31.71
CA MET A 22 31.58 -5.41 30.62
C MET A 22 32.14 -6.59 29.81
N ALA A 23 32.40 -7.74 30.43
CA ALA A 23 32.84 -8.95 29.74
C ALA A 23 31.75 -9.59 28.91
N MET A 24 30.48 -9.45 29.30
CA MET A 24 29.32 -9.89 28.50
C MET A 24 28.98 -8.93 27.35
N ALA A 25 29.40 -7.66 27.42
CA ALA A 25 29.19 -6.67 26.37
C ALA A 25 30.25 -6.72 25.25
N GLN A 26 31.35 -7.44 25.44
CA GLN A 26 32.42 -7.65 24.45
C GLN A 26 32.41 -9.04 23.81
N LYS A 27 31.23 -9.64 23.58
CA LYS A 27 31.17 -10.64 22.51
C LYS A 27 31.32 -9.90 21.20
N GLU A 28 32.54 -9.87 20.70
CA GLU A 28 32.87 -9.41 19.34
C GLU A 28 31.83 -9.96 18.36
N LYS A 29 31.08 -9.04 17.72
CA LYS A 29 30.30 -9.39 16.56
C LYS A 29 31.29 -9.89 15.52
N LYS A 30 31.39 -11.20 15.32
CA LYS A 30 32.08 -11.75 14.15
C LYS A 30 31.59 -10.96 12.94
N PRO A 31 32.50 -10.41 12.12
CA PRO A 31 32.08 -9.73 10.91
C PRO A 31 31.23 -10.71 10.10
N ALA A 32 30.07 -10.26 9.65
CA ALA A 32 29.17 -11.05 8.80
C ALA A 32 30.02 -11.66 7.68
N GLN A 33 30.08 -12.99 7.62
CA GLN A 33 30.77 -13.68 6.55
C GLN A 33 30.23 -13.14 5.23
N LYS A 34 31.12 -12.61 4.39
CA LYS A 34 30.79 -12.28 2.99
C LYS A 34 30.08 -13.52 2.40
N PRO A 35 28.91 -13.36 1.80
CA PRO A 35 28.27 -14.48 1.12
C PRO A 35 29.29 -15.08 0.15
N LYS A 36 29.60 -16.37 0.30
CA LYS A 36 30.42 -17.09 -0.67
C LYS A 36 29.70 -16.98 -2.00
N ALA A 37 30.33 -16.36 -2.99
CA ALA A 37 29.83 -16.37 -4.35
C ALA A 37 29.67 -17.85 -4.74
N VAL A 38 28.43 -18.30 -4.86
CA VAL A 38 28.14 -19.62 -5.41
C VAL A 38 28.60 -19.53 -6.86
N ALA A 39 29.57 -20.36 -7.23
CA ALA A 39 30.02 -20.49 -8.61
C ALA A 39 28.87 -21.10 -9.41
N VAL A 40 28.03 -20.23 -9.97
CA VAL A 40 26.90 -20.66 -10.81
C VAL A 40 27.47 -20.98 -12.18
N LYS A 41 27.27 -22.21 -12.63
CA LYS A 41 27.68 -22.64 -13.98
C LYS A 41 26.94 -21.76 -14.99
N SER A 42 27.65 -20.97 -15.77
CA SER A 42 27.03 -20.08 -16.75
C SER A 42 26.35 -20.90 -17.85
N VAL A 43 25.14 -20.52 -18.20
CA VAL A 43 24.40 -21.10 -19.33
C VAL A 43 24.41 -20.06 -20.45
N ASP A 44 24.65 -20.51 -21.68
CA ASP A 44 24.55 -19.63 -22.85
C ASP A 44 23.10 -19.13 -22.99
N ALA A 45 22.93 -17.81 -22.96
CA ALA A 45 21.62 -17.16 -23.06
C ALA A 45 20.91 -17.49 -24.39
N ALA A 46 21.66 -17.75 -25.47
CA ALA A 46 21.08 -18.10 -26.77
C ALA A 46 20.22 -19.40 -26.70
N ILE A 47 20.59 -20.31 -25.83
CA ILE A 47 19.81 -21.55 -25.60
C ILE A 47 18.43 -21.21 -24.99
N CYS A 48 18.40 -20.23 -24.05
CA CYS A 48 17.16 -19.80 -23.42
C CYS A 48 16.25 -19.06 -24.41
N PHE A 49 16.84 -18.21 -25.25
CA PHE A 49 16.11 -17.35 -26.18
C PHE A 49 15.37 -18.13 -27.26
N GLY A 50 15.85 -19.34 -27.62
CA GLY A 50 15.15 -20.24 -28.57
C GLY A 50 13.72 -20.58 -28.13
N CYS A 51 13.46 -20.64 -26.82
CA CYS A 51 12.12 -20.89 -26.24
C CYS A 51 11.47 -19.64 -25.62
N HIS A 52 12.26 -18.62 -25.30
CA HIS A 52 11.82 -17.40 -24.59
C HIS A 52 12.09 -16.11 -25.39
N PRO A 53 11.51 -15.93 -26.60
CA PRO A 53 11.80 -14.76 -27.47
C PRO A 53 11.34 -13.42 -26.84
N VAL A 54 10.29 -13.42 -26.02
CA VAL A 54 9.86 -12.23 -25.29
C VAL A 54 10.92 -11.76 -24.30
N ILE A 55 11.56 -12.72 -23.61
CA ILE A 55 12.66 -12.43 -22.66
C ILE A 55 13.89 -11.93 -23.42
N GLN A 56 14.20 -12.50 -24.58
CA GLN A 56 15.28 -12.01 -25.43
C GLN A 56 15.10 -10.52 -25.75
N LYS A 57 13.94 -10.13 -26.26
CA LYS A 57 13.61 -8.73 -26.57
C LYS A 57 13.81 -7.80 -25.37
N LEU A 58 13.40 -8.24 -24.17
CA LEU A 58 13.57 -7.47 -22.94
C LEU A 58 15.04 -7.34 -22.56
N VAL A 59 15.79 -8.42 -22.56
CA VAL A 59 17.21 -8.44 -22.19
C VAL A 59 18.04 -7.59 -23.16
N GLU A 60 17.81 -7.68 -24.46
CA GLU A 60 18.51 -6.89 -25.47
C GLU A 60 18.28 -5.38 -25.30
N SER A 61 17.10 -5.00 -24.78
CA SER A 61 16.80 -3.58 -24.47
C SER A 61 17.39 -3.13 -23.15
N GLY A 62 17.88 -4.05 -22.31
CA GLY A 62 18.32 -3.79 -20.94
C GLY A 62 19.83 -3.67 -20.79
N LYS A 63 20.25 -3.17 -19.63
CA LYS A 63 21.68 -2.99 -19.29
C LYS A 63 22.34 -4.28 -18.80
N HIS A 64 21.55 -5.25 -18.34
CA HIS A 64 22.06 -6.52 -17.82
C HIS A 64 22.63 -7.44 -18.93
N VAL A 65 22.29 -7.19 -20.18
CA VAL A 65 22.81 -7.95 -21.34
C VAL A 65 24.33 -8.04 -21.36
N LYS A 66 25.03 -7.05 -20.82
CA LYS A 66 26.51 -6.95 -20.86
C LYS A 66 27.24 -7.62 -19.70
N GLY A 67 26.58 -8.27 -18.75
CA GLY A 67 27.32 -8.80 -17.61
C GLY A 67 26.52 -9.68 -16.64
N VAL A 68 25.25 -9.91 -16.87
CA VAL A 68 24.41 -10.73 -16.00
C VAL A 68 23.98 -12.00 -16.76
N ASN A 69 24.41 -13.15 -16.28
CA ASN A 69 24.00 -14.44 -16.84
C ASN A 69 22.65 -14.87 -16.27
N CYS A 70 21.82 -15.53 -17.08
CA CYS A 70 20.49 -16.01 -16.68
C CYS A 70 20.52 -16.86 -15.41
N SER A 71 21.56 -17.68 -15.24
CA SER A 71 21.72 -18.55 -14.08
C SER A 71 22.01 -17.82 -12.76
N LEU A 72 22.31 -16.53 -12.78
CA LEU A 72 22.38 -15.74 -11.54
C LEU A 72 21.02 -15.58 -10.86
N CYS A 73 19.96 -15.50 -11.67
CA CYS A 73 18.58 -15.35 -11.19
C CYS A 73 17.75 -16.64 -11.35
N HIS A 74 18.12 -17.52 -12.28
CA HIS A 74 17.42 -18.78 -12.55
C HIS A 74 18.35 -19.96 -12.27
N SER A 75 18.16 -20.63 -11.15
CA SER A 75 18.90 -21.86 -10.82
C SER A 75 18.19 -23.10 -11.35
N GLU A 76 18.88 -24.25 -11.32
CA GLU A 76 18.35 -25.53 -11.80
C GLU A 76 17.99 -25.57 -13.31
N THR A 77 18.61 -24.69 -14.07
CA THR A 77 18.36 -24.54 -15.51
C THR A 77 18.65 -25.83 -16.31
N SER A 78 19.60 -26.69 -15.88
CA SER A 78 19.91 -27.95 -16.56
C SER A 78 18.73 -28.93 -16.54
N ALA A 79 17.98 -28.99 -15.44
CA ALA A 79 16.79 -29.83 -15.34
C ALA A 79 15.67 -29.33 -16.26
N HIS A 80 15.54 -28.02 -16.39
CA HIS A 80 14.58 -27.37 -17.28
C HIS A 80 14.94 -27.60 -18.77
N LEU A 81 16.22 -27.51 -19.11
CA LEU A 81 16.69 -27.76 -20.48
C LEU A 81 16.49 -29.20 -20.90
N ALA A 82 16.58 -30.15 -19.96
CA ALA A 82 16.30 -31.55 -20.21
C ALA A 82 14.80 -31.87 -20.28
N ASP A 83 13.99 -31.12 -19.56
CA ASP A 83 12.53 -31.32 -19.46
C ASP A 83 11.86 -29.96 -19.20
N SER A 84 11.26 -29.37 -20.21
CA SER A 84 10.63 -28.04 -20.16
C SER A 84 9.46 -27.93 -19.17
N ALA A 85 8.89 -29.05 -18.74
CA ALA A 85 7.87 -29.08 -17.69
C ALA A 85 8.45 -28.77 -16.30
N LYS A 86 9.75 -29.03 -16.10
CA LYS A 86 10.47 -28.67 -14.88
C LYS A 86 10.86 -27.21 -14.93
N LYS A 87 10.21 -26.40 -14.10
CA LYS A 87 10.52 -24.95 -14.04
C LYS A 87 11.83 -24.71 -13.31
N PRO A 88 12.71 -23.82 -13.82
CA PRO A 88 13.87 -23.38 -13.07
C PRO A 88 13.41 -22.60 -11.84
N LEU A 89 14.17 -22.68 -10.76
CA LEU A 89 13.93 -21.87 -9.59
C LEU A 89 14.33 -20.42 -9.88
N THR A 90 13.37 -19.51 -9.82
CA THR A 90 13.63 -18.07 -9.93
C THR A 90 13.96 -17.50 -8.56
N ARG A 91 15.13 -16.91 -8.42
CA ARG A 91 15.56 -16.25 -7.20
C ARG A 91 14.87 -14.91 -7.08
N LEU A 92 13.97 -14.79 -6.11
CA LEU A 92 13.24 -13.57 -5.79
C LEU A 92 13.82 -12.87 -4.56
N ASP A 93 14.93 -13.40 -4.01
CA ASP A 93 15.57 -12.85 -2.84
C ASP A 93 16.23 -11.50 -3.15
N LEU A 94 16.17 -10.60 -2.18
CA LEU A 94 16.70 -9.24 -2.30
C LEU A 94 18.23 -9.23 -2.40
N GLU A 95 18.89 -10.25 -1.87
CA GLU A 95 20.36 -10.38 -1.84
C GLU A 95 20.91 -10.58 -3.24
N SER A 96 20.17 -11.24 -4.12
CA SER A 96 20.57 -11.43 -5.51
C SER A 96 20.80 -10.10 -6.23
N CYS A 97 19.92 -9.13 -6.03
CA CYS A 97 20.09 -7.77 -6.55
C CYS A 97 21.14 -6.98 -5.74
N GLY A 98 21.09 -7.11 -4.42
CA GLY A 98 21.93 -6.38 -3.47
C GLY A 98 23.41 -6.72 -3.56
N SER A 99 23.78 -7.86 -4.17
CA SER A 99 25.17 -8.20 -4.42
C SER A 99 25.88 -7.18 -5.32
N CYS A 100 25.16 -6.59 -6.29
CA CYS A 100 25.63 -5.55 -7.18
C CYS A 100 25.08 -4.17 -6.83
N HIS A 101 23.78 -4.07 -6.46
CA HIS A 101 23.08 -2.83 -6.10
C HIS A 101 23.06 -2.62 -4.58
N LYS A 102 24.25 -2.59 -3.98
CA LYS A 102 24.43 -2.65 -2.54
C LYS A 102 23.80 -1.49 -1.79
N GLU A 103 24.01 -0.26 -2.26
CA GLU A 103 23.52 0.95 -1.59
C GLU A 103 21.99 1.01 -1.59
N GLN A 104 21.37 0.68 -2.71
CA GLN A 104 19.92 0.62 -2.86
C GLN A 104 19.32 -0.46 -1.96
N TRP A 105 19.92 -1.67 -1.99
CA TRP A 105 19.50 -2.77 -1.15
C TRP A 105 19.63 -2.44 0.35
N GLN A 106 20.74 -1.85 0.79
CA GLN A 106 20.95 -1.47 2.18
C GLN A 106 19.89 -0.48 2.66
N THR A 107 19.55 0.51 1.83
CA THR A 107 18.53 1.50 2.21
C THR A 107 17.11 0.95 2.16
N LEU A 108 16.79 0.01 1.26
CA LEU A 108 15.51 -0.70 1.27
C LEU A 108 15.32 -1.50 2.57
N MET A 109 16.39 -2.13 3.07
CA MET A 109 16.39 -2.92 4.31
C MET A 109 16.53 -2.07 5.57
N GLU A 110 16.71 -0.75 5.44
CA GLU A 110 16.89 0.15 6.57
C GLU A 110 15.56 0.39 7.29
N VAL A 111 15.49 -0.06 8.54
CA VAL A 111 14.29 0.06 9.36
C VAL A 111 14.08 1.49 9.84
N ASN A 112 12.89 2.01 9.69
CA ASN A 112 12.49 3.26 10.32
C ASN A 112 12.22 3.03 11.82
N LEU A 113 13.15 3.46 12.66
CA LEU A 113 13.06 3.24 14.10
C LEU A 113 11.85 3.91 14.76
N LYS A 114 11.34 5.02 14.21
CA LYS A 114 10.13 5.68 14.71
C LYS A 114 8.89 4.85 14.43
N SER A 115 8.77 4.30 13.22
CA SER A 115 7.70 3.36 12.88
C SER A 115 7.81 2.06 13.66
N LYS A 116 9.02 1.55 13.87
CA LYS A 116 9.26 0.37 14.73
C LYS A 116 8.69 0.57 16.12
N ALA A 117 8.95 1.71 16.75
CA ALA A 117 8.43 2.01 18.09
C ALA A 117 6.91 2.08 18.15
N LYS A 118 6.25 2.59 17.10
CA LYS A 118 4.78 2.59 16.97
C LYS A 118 4.23 1.16 16.87
N LEU A 119 4.80 0.35 15.99
CA LEU A 119 4.35 -1.03 15.77
C LEU A 119 4.55 -1.93 16.99
N GLU A 120 5.61 -1.71 17.77
CA GLU A 120 5.84 -2.42 19.02
C GLU A 120 4.76 -2.13 20.07
N LYS A 121 4.19 -0.93 20.05
CA LYS A 121 3.08 -0.53 20.92
C LYS A 121 1.71 -0.97 20.42
N SER A 122 1.63 -1.54 19.22
CA SER A 122 0.47 -2.22 18.64
C SER A 122 -0.85 -1.47 18.72
N THR A 123 -0.97 -0.33 18.05
CA THR A 123 -2.30 0.26 17.87
C THR A 123 -2.47 0.81 16.46
N THR A 124 -3.26 0.13 15.67
CA THR A 124 -3.89 0.75 14.51
C THR A 124 -5.10 1.52 15.03
N THR A 125 -5.06 2.84 14.91
CA THR A 125 -6.18 3.71 15.24
C THR A 125 -6.62 4.43 13.99
N SER A 126 -7.92 4.62 13.83
CA SER A 126 -8.43 5.49 12.78
C SER A 126 -7.97 6.93 13.01
N ARG A 127 -7.70 7.64 11.92
CA ARG A 127 -7.43 9.09 11.96
C ARG A 127 -8.66 9.90 12.32
N SER A 128 -9.85 9.34 12.12
CA SER A 128 -11.12 9.95 12.48
C SER A 128 -11.61 9.44 13.83
N PRO A 129 -11.83 10.30 14.83
CA PRO A 129 -12.44 9.92 16.09
C PRO A 129 -13.91 9.49 15.94
N MET A 130 -14.57 9.81 14.83
CA MET A 130 -15.96 9.46 14.54
C MET A 130 -16.10 8.28 13.58
N SER A 131 -15.00 7.63 13.18
CA SER A 131 -15.02 6.55 12.19
C SER A 131 -15.98 5.42 12.53
N ASP A 132 -16.10 5.04 13.80
CA ASP A 132 -17.03 3.97 14.21
C ASP A 132 -18.50 4.33 13.91
N LYS A 133 -18.86 5.61 14.01
CA LYS A 133 -20.20 6.10 13.67
C LYS A 133 -20.38 6.26 12.15
N LEU A 134 -19.39 6.88 11.48
CA LEU A 134 -19.49 7.25 10.07
C LEU A 134 -19.34 6.05 9.13
N LEU A 135 -18.63 5.00 9.57
CA LEU A 135 -18.43 3.74 8.87
C LEU A 135 -19.21 2.58 9.49
N MET A 136 -20.30 2.88 10.22
CA MET A 136 -21.00 1.88 11.01
C MET A 136 -21.49 0.71 10.15
N SER A 137 -21.18 -0.46 10.64
CA SER A 137 -21.20 -1.82 10.13
C SER A 137 -20.11 -2.18 9.11
N HIS A 138 -19.24 -1.26 8.69
CA HIS A 138 -18.02 -1.65 8.00
C HIS A 138 -16.96 -2.09 9.02
N GLY A 139 -16.37 -3.27 8.83
CA GLY A 139 -15.41 -3.83 9.79
C GLY A 139 -14.04 -3.14 9.83
N PHE A 140 -13.74 -2.29 8.85
CA PHE A 140 -12.46 -1.62 8.71
C PHE A 140 -12.52 -0.16 9.17
N THR A 141 -12.67 0.05 10.47
CA THR A 141 -12.67 1.39 11.07
C THR A 141 -11.30 1.81 11.61
N LYS A 142 -10.30 0.90 11.56
CA LYS A 142 -8.92 1.17 11.99
C LYS A 142 -7.98 1.15 10.81
N GLU A 143 -7.04 2.09 10.78
CA GLU A 143 -6.04 2.22 9.73
C GLU A 143 -4.70 1.59 10.14
N HIS A 144 -3.87 1.23 9.16
CA HIS A 144 -2.50 0.80 9.42
C HIS A 144 -1.61 2.01 9.73
N ASP A 145 -0.72 1.84 10.70
CA ASP A 145 0.38 2.78 10.90
C ASP A 145 1.43 2.65 9.80
N GLU A 146 2.31 3.65 9.71
CA GLU A 146 3.44 3.66 8.80
C GLU A 146 4.32 2.41 9.01
N PRO A 147 4.63 1.64 7.96
CA PRO A 147 5.45 0.45 8.08
C PRO A 147 6.90 0.79 8.41
N ARG A 148 7.62 -0.15 8.99
CA ARG A 148 9.04 -0.02 9.33
C ARG A 148 9.92 0.17 8.09
N SER A 149 9.58 -0.47 7.01
CA SER A 149 10.08 -0.25 5.66
C SER A 149 9.20 -1.03 4.68
N HIS A 150 9.24 -0.68 3.40
CA HIS A 150 8.49 -1.41 2.37
C HIS A 150 8.88 -2.88 2.28
N ALA A 151 10.14 -3.21 2.50
CA ALA A 151 10.60 -4.60 2.55
C ALA A 151 9.85 -5.44 3.59
N PHE A 152 9.44 -4.83 4.70
CA PHE A 152 8.81 -5.52 5.84
C PHE A 152 7.30 -5.36 5.90
N MET A 153 6.65 -4.77 4.90
CA MET A 153 5.19 -4.53 4.92
C MET A 153 4.37 -5.79 5.12
N LEU A 154 4.77 -6.92 4.54
CA LEU A 154 4.06 -8.18 4.73
C LEU A 154 4.15 -8.64 6.19
N ILE A 155 5.33 -8.52 6.79
CA ILE A 155 5.56 -8.90 8.20
C ILE A 155 4.72 -7.99 9.10
N ASP A 156 4.76 -6.69 8.86
CA ASP A 156 3.98 -5.72 9.64
C ASP A 156 2.49 -6.01 9.54
N HIS A 157 2.01 -6.32 8.35
CA HIS A 157 0.61 -6.70 8.13
C HIS A 157 0.22 -8.00 8.86
N MET A 158 1.12 -8.98 8.92
CA MET A 158 0.86 -10.27 9.60
C MET A 158 0.82 -10.16 11.12
N ILE A 159 1.61 -9.25 11.72
CA ILE A 159 1.68 -9.09 13.17
C ILE A 159 0.67 -8.08 13.71
N VAL A 160 0.03 -7.27 12.89
CA VAL A 160 -1.02 -6.33 13.33
C VAL A 160 -2.31 -7.09 13.59
N ASP A 161 -2.97 -6.73 14.68
CA ASP A 161 -4.21 -7.40 15.11
C ASP A 161 -5.32 -7.31 14.04
N ARG A 162 -5.45 -6.20 13.36
CA ARG A 162 -6.43 -5.99 12.29
C ARG A 162 -6.30 -7.00 11.14
N GLY A 163 -5.07 -7.29 10.70
CA GLY A 163 -4.84 -8.16 9.55
C GLY A 163 -5.08 -9.63 9.87
N TYR A 164 -4.52 -10.11 10.96
CA TYR A 164 -4.51 -11.54 11.30
C TYR A 164 -4.78 -11.80 12.79
N GLY A 165 -5.43 -10.86 13.48
CA GLY A 165 -5.88 -11.06 14.86
C GLY A 165 -4.76 -11.33 15.86
N GLY A 166 -3.55 -10.85 15.61
CA GLY A 166 -2.38 -11.11 16.46
C GLY A 166 -1.89 -12.55 16.43
N ARG A 167 -2.32 -13.36 15.46
CA ARG A 167 -1.91 -14.77 15.31
C ARG A 167 -0.42 -14.91 15.04
N PHE A 168 0.13 -14.01 14.23
CA PHE A 168 1.55 -14.00 13.92
C PHE A 168 2.30 -13.06 14.85
N GLN A 169 3.49 -13.48 15.26
CA GLN A 169 4.37 -12.69 16.11
C GLN A 169 5.78 -12.69 15.54
N LEU A 170 6.53 -11.63 15.77
CA LEU A 170 7.96 -11.64 15.45
C LEU A 170 8.67 -12.60 16.40
N ARG A 171 9.53 -13.42 15.85
CA ARG A 171 10.38 -14.34 16.60
C ARG A 171 11.32 -13.57 17.53
N ASP A 172 11.94 -12.53 16.98
CA ASP A 172 12.79 -11.59 17.70
C ASP A 172 12.85 -10.29 16.87
N TRP A 173 12.66 -9.15 17.49
CA TRP A 173 12.75 -7.84 16.85
C TRP A 173 14.13 -7.55 16.25
N THR A 174 15.19 -8.20 16.72
CA THR A 174 16.53 -8.11 16.14
C THR A 174 16.63 -8.77 14.75
N TYR A 175 15.70 -9.64 14.41
CA TYR A 175 15.66 -10.29 13.10
C TYR A 175 15.11 -9.37 11.99
N ILE A 176 14.40 -8.32 12.35
CA ILE A 176 13.78 -7.43 11.35
C ILE A 176 14.79 -6.72 10.45
N ASP A 177 15.99 -6.48 10.95
CA ASP A 177 17.07 -5.82 10.22
C ASP A 177 17.92 -6.80 9.39
N LYS A 178 17.57 -8.08 9.43
CA LYS A 178 18.30 -9.13 8.75
C LYS A 178 17.53 -9.58 7.51
N PRO A 179 18.19 -9.73 6.37
CA PRO A 179 17.58 -10.38 5.21
C PRO A 179 17.28 -11.83 5.55
N GLY A 180 16.17 -12.33 5.05
CA GLY A 180 15.76 -13.70 5.29
C GLY A 180 14.41 -14.00 4.67
N LYS A 181 14.01 -15.25 4.78
CA LYS A 181 12.67 -15.66 4.40
C LYS A 181 11.67 -15.18 5.45
N LEU A 182 10.45 -14.93 5.02
CA LEU A 182 9.36 -14.50 5.89
C LEU A 182 9.25 -15.37 7.16
N TRP A 183 9.26 -16.68 7.00
CA TRP A 183 9.07 -17.61 8.10
C TRP A 183 10.27 -17.78 9.04
N ASP A 184 11.43 -17.25 8.66
CA ASP A 184 12.59 -17.15 9.56
C ASP A 184 12.38 -16.05 10.61
N ILE A 185 11.53 -15.08 10.33
CA ILE A 185 11.30 -13.86 11.12
C ILE A 185 10.00 -13.93 11.91
N VAL A 186 8.98 -14.61 11.37
CA VAL A 186 7.61 -14.65 11.92
C VAL A 186 7.29 -16.04 12.46
N VAL A 187 6.58 -16.08 13.58
CA VAL A 187 6.06 -17.31 14.20
C VAL A 187 4.54 -17.31 14.12
N ASP A 188 3.96 -18.37 13.57
CA ASP A 188 2.53 -18.66 13.71
C ASP A 188 2.28 -19.28 15.08
N THR A 189 1.57 -18.58 15.95
CA THR A 189 1.22 -19.04 17.30
C THR A 189 0.07 -20.04 17.33
N GLY A 190 -0.57 -20.30 16.19
CA GLY A 190 -1.75 -21.15 16.10
C GLY A 190 -3.03 -20.54 16.68
N LYS A 191 -2.99 -19.30 17.18
CA LYS A 191 -4.16 -18.61 17.72
C LYS A 191 -5.28 -18.56 16.70
N GLU A 192 -6.51 -18.78 17.14
CA GLU A 192 -7.67 -18.67 16.26
C GLU A 192 -7.85 -17.25 15.74
N LEU A 193 -8.17 -17.13 14.46
CA LEU A 193 -8.41 -15.83 13.85
C LEU A 193 -9.81 -15.30 14.24
N PRO A 194 -9.92 -14.04 14.67
CA PRO A 194 -11.21 -13.39 14.82
C PRO A 194 -11.93 -13.30 13.47
N GLN A 195 -13.23 -13.13 13.49
CA GLN A 195 -14.05 -13.10 12.27
C GLN A 195 -13.62 -11.99 11.30
N THR A 196 -13.20 -10.84 11.82
CA THR A 196 -12.68 -9.71 11.03
C THR A 196 -11.42 -10.08 10.24
N ALA A 197 -10.53 -10.88 10.82
CA ALA A 197 -9.33 -11.38 10.15
C ALA A 197 -9.64 -12.50 9.13
N LYS A 198 -10.71 -13.28 9.38
CA LYS A 198 -11.19 -14.30 8.43
C LYS A 198 -11.72 -13.68 7.13
N ALA A 199 -12.15 -12.42 7.18
CA ALA A 199 -12.59 -11.66 6.02
C ALA A 199 -11.45 -10.97 5.25
N ALA A 200 -10.18 -11.15 5.64
CA ALA A 200 -9.05 -10.57 4.93
C ALA A 200 -8.97 -11.12 3.49
N ASN A 201 -8.92 -10.20 2.53
CA ASN A 201 -8.83 -10.54 1.12
C ASN A 201 -7.38 -10.83 0.71
N THR A 202 -7.20 -11.84 -0.13
CA THR A 202 -5.90 -12.13 -0.77
C THR A 202 -5.37 -10.99 -1.63
N VAL A 203 -6.24 -10.13 -2.16
CA VAL A 203 -5.87 -8.88 -2.86
C VAL A 203 -4.95 -8.01 -1.99
N CYS A 204 -5.15 -7.97 -0.68
CA CYS A 204 -4.30 -7.20 0.24
C CYS A 204 -2.82 -7.60 0.15
N LEU A 205 -2.53 -8.88 -0.13
CA LEU A 205 -1.16 -9.39 -0.23
C LEU A 205 -0.43 -8.91 -1.50
N THR A 206 -1.15 -8.47 -2.52
CA THR A 206 -0.55 -7.98 -3.77
C THR A 206 0.27 -6.71 -3.60
N CYS A 207 -0.04 -5.90 -2.58
CA CYS A 207 0.73 -4.72 -2.22
C CYS A 207 1.79 -4.99 -1.15
N LYS A 208 1.96 -6.24 -0.70
CA LYS A 208 2.84 -6.59 0.43
C LYS A 208 4.00 -7.49 0.03
N THR A 209 3.90 -8.23 -1.06
CA THR A 209 4.94 -9.14 -1.54
C THR A 209 4.94 -9.26 -3.05
N SER A 210 6.13 -9.21 -3.64
CA SER A 210 6.30 -9.41 -5.07
C SER A 210 5.96 -10.84 -5.51
N GLN A 211 6.21 -11.81 -4.64
CA GLN A 211 5.97 -13.23 -4.93
C GLN A 211 4.50 -13.52 -5.18
N HIS A 212 3.60 -12.94 -4.38
CA HIS A 212 2.17 -13.12 -4.54
C HIS A 212 1.69 -12.56 -5.87
N VAL A 213 2.05 -11.31 -6.17
CA VAL A 213 1.68 -10.66 -7.43
C VAL A 213 2.17 -11.47 -8.63
N MET A 214 3.41 -11.97 -8.58
CA MET A 214 4.01 -12.75 -9.67
C MET A 214 3.40 -14.15 -9.83
N LYS A 215 2.79 -14.71 -8.79
CA LYS A 215 2.13 -16.02 -8.84
C LYS A 215 0.65 -15.94 -9.21
N TRP A 216 0.01 -14.78 -8.97
CA TRP A 216 -1.43 -14.62 -9.22
C TRP A 216 -1.69 -14.42 -10.71
N PRO A 217 -2.59 -15.19 -11.33
CA PRO A 217 -2.90 -15.05 -12.74
C PRO A 217 -3.47 -13.67 -13.06
N TYR A 218 -2.98 -13.07 -14.13
CA TYR A 218 -3.57 -11.87 -14.69
C TYR A 218 -4.90 -12.20 -15.36
N MET A 219 -5.89 -11.37 -15.11
CA MET A 219 -7.24 -11.60 -15.61
C MET A 219 -7.65 -10.69 -16.77
N GLY A 220 -6.90 -9.60 -16.97
CA GLY A 220 -7.21 -8.59 -17.98
C GLY A 220 -8.50 -7.81 -17.69
N ASP A 221 -8.84 -6.86 -18.54
CA ASP A 221 -10.19 -6.31 -18.63
C ASP A 221 -10.86 -6.80 -19.91
N PRO A 222 -11.44 -7.98 -19.91
CA PRO A 222 -12.41 -8.28 -20.94
C PRO A 222 -13.61 -7.40 -20.64
N ASN A 223 -14.42 -7.20 -21.61
CA ASN A 223 -15.69 -6.49 -21.55
C ASN A 223 -16.30 -6.47 -20.12
N PRO A 224 -16.57 -5.28 -19.54
CA PRO A 224 -17.12 -5.15 -18.19
C PRO A 224 -18.40 -5.95 -17.95
N SER A 225 -19.10 -6.36 -19.02
CA SER A 225 -20.28 -7.20 -18.95
C SER A 225 -19.99 -8.69 -18.75
N THR A 226 -18.72 -9.13 -18.89
CA THR A 226 -18.36 -10.53 -18.67
C THR A 226 -17.79 -10.69 -17.26
N PRO A 227 -18.50 -11.38 -16.33
CA PRO A 227 -17.95 -11.63 -15.00
C PRO A 227 -16.68 -12.46 -15.12
N LEU A 228 -15.54 -11.86 -14.85
CA LEU A 228 -14.32 -12.61 -14.64
C LEU A 228 -14.36 -13.20 -13.26
N LYS A 229 -14.49 -14.47 -13.18
CA LYS A 229 -14.16 -15.20 -11.96
C LYS A 229 -12.64 -15.31 -11.91
N ARG A 230 -12.06 -14.69 -10.93
CA ARG A 230 -10.72 -15.08 -10.50
C ARG A 230 -10.81 -16.57 -10.16
N GLY A 231 -9.79 -17.33 -10.51
CA GLY A 231 -9.69 -18.71 -10.05
C GLY A 231 -9.89 -18.79 -8.54
N PRO A 232 -9.99 -19.99 -7.93
CA PRO A 232 -10.32 -20.13 -6.52
C PRO A 232 -9.48 -19.20 -5.70
N ASN A 233 -10.13 -18.33 -4.93
CA ASN A 233 -9.49 -17.37 -4.05
C ASN A 233 -9.28 -18.06 -2.70
N PRO A 234 -8.14 -18.70 -2.44
CA PRO A 234 -7.89 -19.34 -1.17
C PRO A 234 -7.94 -18.28 -0.08
N ALA A 235 -8.32 -18.67 1.12
CA ALA A 235 -8.29 -17.77 2.25
C ALA A 235 -6.91 -17.08 2.36
N ALA A 236 -6.87 -15.80 2.71
CA ALA A 236 -5.63 -15.04 2.79
C ALA A 236 -4.56 -15.74 3.64
N MET A 237 -4.99 -16.47 4.68
CA MET A 237 -4.14 -17.30 5.51
C MET A 237 -3.47 -18.45 4.78
N GLU A 238 -4.20 -19.14 3.91
CA GLU A 238 -3.64 -20.25 3.12
C GLU A 238 -2.60 -19.73 2.12
N MET A 239 -2.84 -18.56 1.55
CA MET A 239 -1.88 -17.91 0.68
C MET A 239 -0.65 -17.42 1.45
N ALA A 240 -0.84 -16.80 2.61
CA ALA A 240 0.26 -16.31 3.44
C ALA A 240 1.24 -17.42 3.82
N LYS A 241 0.74 -18.62 4.13
CA LYS A 241 1.58 -19.80 4.43
C LYS A 241 2.48 -20.23 3.27
N ASN A 242 2.11 -19.89 2.04
CA ASN A 242 2.87 -20.23 0.83
C ASN A 242 3.79 -19.09 0.34
N LEU A 243 3.95 -18.02 1.13
CA LEU A 243 4.83 -16.90 0.81
C LEU A 243 6.16 -17.07 1.54
N ASP A 244 7.26 -17.02 0.80
CA ASP A 244 8.61 -17.17 1.33
C ASP A 244 9.39 -15.86 1.35
N THR A 245 8.94 -14.85 0.56
CA THR A 245 9.70 -13.64 0.32
C THR A 245 8.88 -12.40 0.62
N ILE A 246 9.57 -11.39 1.13
CA ILE A 246 9.08 -10.04 1.36
C ILE A 246 9.03 -9.24 0.05
N MET A 247 8.57 -7.98 0.10
CA MET A 247 8.61 -7.10 -1.06
C MET A 247 10.05 -6.86 -1.52
N GLY A 248 10.28 -6.92 -2.83
CA GLY A 248 11.61 -6.82 -3.42
C GLY A 248 11.70 -5.91 -4.64
N CYS A 249 12.91 -5.76 -5.13
CA CYS A 249 13.28 -4.89 -6.25
C CYS A 249 12.44 -5.16 -7.50
N ILE A 250 12.09 -6.42 -7.74
CA ILE A 250 11.31 -6.86 -8.91
C ILE A 250 9.85 -6.37 -8.90
N HIS A 251 9.38 -5.78 -7.81
CA HIS A 251 8.04 -5.15 -7.78
C HIS A 251 7.98 -3.92 -8.68
N CYS A 252 9.06 -3.15 -8.70
CA CYS A 252 9.15 -1.87 -9.40
C CYS A 252 10.13 -1.88 -10.59
N HIS A 253 11.03 -2.87 -10.66
CA HIS A 253 12.05 -2.95 -11.70
C HIS A 253 11.96 -4.27 -12.45
N ASP A 254 11.93 -4.21 -13.78
CA ASP A 254 12.08 -5.40 -14.60
C ASP A 254 13.55 -5.83 -14.66
N PRO A 255 13.89 -7.05 -14.21
CA PRO A 255 15.27 -7.51 -14.20
C PRO A 255 15.84 -7.78 -15.59
N HIS A 256 15.02 -8.00 -16.60
CA HIS A 256 15.44 -8.24 -17.97
C HIS A 256 15.64 -6.94 -18.75
N ALA A 257 14.60 -6.10 -18.82
CA ALA A 257 14.66 -4.80 -19.50
C ALA A 257 15.44 -3.74 -18.71
N THR A 258 15.71 -3.97 -17.43
CA THR A 258 16.32 -2.98 -16.50
C THR A 258 15.63 -1.64 -16.49
N LYS A 259 14.33 -1.66 -16.73
CA LYS A 259 13.43 -0.49 -16.75
C LYS A 259 12.45 -0.54 -15.58
N PRO A 260 11.87 0.61 -15.20
CA PRO A 260 10.71 0.62 -14.32
C PRO A 260 9.56 -0.19 -14.91
N ARG A 261 8.86 -0.92 -14.03
CA ARG A 261 7.69 -1.72 -14.44
C ARG A 261 6.55 -1.63 -13.46
N VAL A 262 5.39 -1.96 -13.96
CA VAL A 262 4.16 -2.20 -13.20
C VAL A 262 3.83 -3.69 -13.30
N ILE A 263 3.56 -4.33 -12.18
CA ILE A 263 3.14 -5.74 -12.11
C ILE A 263 1.73 -5.90 -11.53
N ARG A 264 1.11 -4.80 -11.06
CA ARG A 264 -0.27 -4.82 -10.59
C ARG A 264 -1.22 -4.83 -11.78
N ASP A 265 -1.95 -5.94 -11.90
CA ASP A 265 -2.93 -6.18 -12.96
C ASP A 265 -4.00 -5.07 -13.04
N ALA A 266 -4.54 -4.64 -11.89
CA ALA A 266 -5.58 -3.61 -11.85
C ALA A 266 -5.09 -2.24 -12.36
N LEU A 267 -3.81 -1.89 -12.16
CA LEU A 267 -3.25 -0.67 -12.73
C LEU A 267 -3.05 -0.79 -14.24
N ILE A 268 -2.53 -1.94 -14.70
CA ILE A 268 -2.39 -2.23 -16.14
C ILE A 268 -3.77 -2.20 -16.81
N GLU A 269 -4.76 -2.79 -16.17
CA GLU A 269 -6.15 -2.79 -16.62
C GLU A 269 -6.68 -1.35 -16.78
N ALA A 270 -6.50 -0.50 -15.75
CA ALA A 270 -6.96 0.88 -15.78
C ALA A 270 -6.31 1.67 -16.91
N VAL A 271 -4.99 1.64 -16.96
CA VAL A 271 -4.19 2.49 -17.85
C VAL A 271 -4.25 2.00 -19.30
N VAL A 272 -4.13 0.68 -19.52
CA VAL A 272 -3.98 0.10 -20.86
C VAL A 272 -5.27 -0.50 -21.36
N ASP A 273 -5.88 -1.43 -20.64
CA ASP A 273 -7.02 -2.19 -21.14
C ASP A 273 -8.30 -1.36 -21.22
N ARG A 274 -8.54 -0.49 -20.23
CA ARG A 274 -9.65 0.48 -20.27
C ARG A 274 -9.30 1.77 -21.03
N GLY A 275 -8.01 1.96 -21.36
CA GLY A 275 -7.56 3.12 -22.14
C GLY A 275 -7.64 4.45 -21.38
N GLU A 276 -7.64 4.43 -20.05
CA GLU A 276 -7.74 5.67 -19.26
C GLU A 276 -6.45 6.49 -19.29
N GLY A 277 -5.34 5.88 -19.75
CA GLY A 277 -4.04 6.53 -19.83
C GLY A 277 -3.32 6.62 -18.49
N THR A 278 -2.05 6.96 -18.51
CA THR A 278 -1.21 7.05 -17.31
C THR A 278 -1.54 8.27 -16.44
N TYR A 279 -2.03 9.34 -17.06
CA TYR A 279 -2.45 10.59 -16.40
C TYR A 279 -3.80 11.02 -16.95
N PRO A 280 -4.91 10.54 -16.38
CA PRO A 280 -6.25 10.74 -16.96
C PRO A 280 -6.68 12.21 -17.00
N TYR A 281 -6.05 13.08 -16.21
CA TYR A 281 -6.32 14.53 -16.16
C TYR A 281 -5.25 15.37 -16.89
N ASP A 282 -4.22 14.72 -17.47
CA ASP A 282 -3.21 15.34 -18.29
C ASP A 282 -2.95 14.49 -19.55
N PRO A 283 -3.75 14.68 -20.61
CA PRO A 283 -3.62 13.91 -21.85
C PRO A 283 -2.26 14.07 -22.55
N GLN A 284 -1.58 15.21 -22.37
CA GLN A 284 -0.26 15.43 -22.95
C GLN A 284 0.77 14.56 -22.24
N LYS A 285 0.78 14.57 -20.91
CA LYS A 285 1.66 13.73 -20.08
C LYS A 285 1.40 12.24 -20.32
N SER A 286 0.12 11.85 -20.50
CA SER A 286 -0.25 10.47 -20.88
C SER A 286 0.33 10.00 -22.20
N LYS A 287 0.50 10.89 -23.18
CA LYS A 287 1.16 10.56 -24.46
C LYS A 287 2.67 10.42 -24.31
N GLU A 288 3.27 11.16 -23.39
CA GLU A 288 4.72 11.14 -23.17
C GLU A 288 5.17 9.95 -22.33
N ILE A 289 4.36 9.57 -21.33
CA ILE A 289 4.64 8.49 -20.40
C ILE A 289 3.62 7.39 -20.66
N THR A 290 4.10 6.29 -21.20
CA THR A 290 3.26 5.16 -21.60
C THR A 290 3.70 3.86 -20.93
N ILE A 291 2.79 2.91 -20.87
CA ILE A 291 3.03 1.55 -20.40
C ILE A 291 2.86 0.60 -21.58
N GLU A 292 3.93 -0.12 -21.92
CA GLU A 292 3.86 -1.26 -22.84
C GLU A 292 3.44 -2.51 -22.06
N LYS A 293 2.25 -3.04 -22.33
CA LYS A 293 1.76 -4.29 -21.73
C LYS A 293 2.38 -5.47 -22.43
N ILE A 294 3.04 -6.32 -21.66
CA ILE A 294 3.66 -7.56 -22.14
C ILE A 294 2.98 -8.74 -21.44
N MET A 295 2.44 -9.66 -22.23
CA MET A 295 1.81 -10.88 -21.74
C MET A 295 2.78 -12.06 -21.73
N PHE A 296 2.85 -12.74 -20.60
CA PHE A 296 3.52 -14.01 -20.47
C PHE A 296 2.50 -15.14 -20.54
N LYS A 297 2.83 -16.17 -21.32
CA LYS A 297 1.99 -17.35 -21.50
C LYS A 297 2.51 -18.53 -20.66
N ARG A 298 1.59 -19.40 -20.28
CA ARG A 298 1.87 -20.72 -19.74
C ARG A 298 1.13 -21.73 -20.60
N GLY A 299 1.84 -22.39 -21.51
CA GLY A 299 1.23 -23.14 -22.61
C GLY A 299 0.44 -22.18 -23.51
N GLU A 300 -0.77 -22.54 -23.85
CA GLU A 300 -1.67 -21.72 -24.67
C GLU A 300 -2.37 -20.61 -23.87
N GLN A 301 -2.29 -20.64 -22.54
CA GLN A 301 -3.00 -19.68 -21.69
C GLN A 301 -2.16 -18.45 -21.40
N GLU A 302 -2.78 -17.28 -21.51
CA GLU A 302 -2.23 -16.06 -20.96
C GLU A 302 -2.23 -16.16 -19.43
N PHE A 303 -1.07 -15.87 -18.85
CA PHE A 303 -0.87 -16.10 -17.42
C PHE A 303 -0.68 -14.80 -16.64
N ARG A 304 0.16 -13.91 -17.16
CA ARG A 304 0.54 -12.69 -16.47
C ARG A 304 0.88 -11.57 -17.43
N ALA A 305 0.40 -10.37 -17.10
CA ALA A 305 0.89 -9.15 -17.69
C ALA A 305 1.94 -8.49 -16.80
N ILE A 306 2.88 -7.83 -17.44
CA ILE A 306 3.68 -6.76 -16.86
C ILE A 306 3.55 -5.52 -17.74
N GLY A 307 3.67 -4.35 -17.13
CA GLY A 307 3.71 -3.09 -17.84
C GLY A 307 5.11 -2.49 -17.78
N ILE A 308 5.78 -2.32 -18.91
CA ILE A 308 7.09 -1.66 -18.99
C ILE A 308 6.88 -0.18 -19.30
N LEU A 309 7.42 0.68 -18.45
CA LEU A 309 7.36 2.12 -18.68
C LEU A 309 8.38 2.52 -19.77
N ASN A 310 7.95 3.34 -20.72
CA ASN A 310 8.85 3.91 -21.74
C ASN A 310 9.86 4.90 -21.13
N LYS A 311 9.43 5.67 -20.14
CA LYS A 311 10.25 6.60 -19.33
C LYS A 311 10.10 6.28 -17.84
N PRO A 312 11.15 6.49 -17.03
CA PRO A 312 11.02 6.38 -15.59
C PRO A 312 9.99 7.38 -15.05
N ASP A 313 9.04 6.87 -14.27
CA ASP A 313 8.01 7.67 -13.60
C ASP A 313 7.70 7.01 -12.26
N SER A 314 8.04 7.68 -11.16
CA SER A 314 7.85 7.12 -9.84
C SER A 314 6.38 7.18 -9.40
N ASN A 315 5.56 8.09 -9.94
CA ASN A 315 4.15 8.15 -9.60
C ASN A 315 3.45 6.87 -10.05
N LEU A 316 3.71 6.40 -11.28
CA LEU A 316 3.16 5.14 -11.79
C LEU A 316 3.71 3.91 -11.06
N MET A 317 4.99 3.94 -10.65
CA MET A 317 5.56 2.85 -9.86
C MET A 317 4.92 2.76 -8.47
N CYS A 318 4.64 3.90 -7.83
CA CYS A 318 3.97 3.98 -6.53
C CYS A 318 2.46 3.68 -6.65
N ALA A 319 1.83 4.04 -7.76
CA ALA A 319 0.42 3.76 -8.05
C ALA A 319 0.06 2.27 -8.08
N GLN A 320 1.04 1.38 -8.05
CA GLN A 320 0.76 -0.06 -7.90
C GLN A 320 0.08 -0.39 -6.57
N CYS A 321 0.30 0.46 -5.54
CA CYS A 321 -0.19 0.24 -4.18
C CYS A 321 -0.80 1.52 -3.56
N HIS A 322 -0.25 2.70 -3.89
CA HIS A 322 -0.66 4.00 -3.37
C HIS A 322 -1.70 4.66 -4.27
N VAL A 323 -2.83 4.03 -4.39
CA VAL A 323 -3.92 4.37 -5.31
C VAL A 323 -5.25 3.97 -4.68
N GLU A 324 -6.32 4.64 -5.04
CA GLU A 324 -7.66 4.15 -4.67
C GLU A 324 -7.96 2.82 -5.37
N TYR A 325 -8.37 1.86 -4.61
CA TYR A 325 -8.76 0.54 -5.16
C TYR A 325 -9.78 -0.15 -4.27
N ASN A 326 -10.68 -0.89 -4.89
CA ASN A 326 -11.53 -1.77 -4.12
C ASN A 326 -10.86 -3.13 -3.87
N CYS A 327 -10.82 -3.55 -2.63
CA CYS A 327 -10.36 -4.89 -2.22
C CYS A 327 -11.42 -5.65 -1.40
N ASN A 328 -12.56 -5.04 -1.13
CA ASN A 328 -13.59 -5.61 -0.27
C ASN A 328 -14.71 -6.27 -1.10
N PRO A 329 -15.39 -7.29 -0.55
CA PRO A 329 -16.73 -7.66 -1.00
C PRO A 329 -17.66 -6.48 -0.86
N GLY A 330 -18.76 -6.50 -1.57
CA GLY A 330 -19.72 -5.39 -1.54
C GLY A 330 -21.08 -5.76 -2.06
N ILE A 331 -21.73 -4.76 -2.64
CA ILE A 331 -23.11 -4.85 -3.12
C ILE A 331 -23.15 -4.31 -4.54
N ASP A 332 -23.77 -5.07 -5.42
CA ASP A 332 -24.20 -4.58 -6.73
C ASP A 332 -25.39 -3.64 -6.56
N THR A 333 -25.20 -2.37 -6.87
CA THR A 333 -26.25 -1.35 -6.63
C THR A 333 -27.43 -1.44 -7.57
N LYS A 334 -27.28 -2.13 -8.71
CA LYS A 334 -28.36 -2.33 -9.69
C LYS A 334 -29.26 -3.50 -9.30
N THR A 335 -28.68 -4.58 -8.82
CA THR A 335 -29.41 -5.83 -8.53
C THR A 335 -29.64 -6.06 -7.03
N GLY A 336 -28.89 -5.36 -6.17
CA GLY A 336 -28.86 -5.62 -4.73
C GLY A 336 -28.09 -6.87 -4.33
N ALA A 337 -27.51 -7.60 -5.28
CA ALA A 337 -26.79 -8.85 -5.03
C ALA A 337 -25.44 -8.59 -4.34
N ALA A 338 -24.99 -9.57 -3.56
CA ALA A 338 -23.65 -9.54 -2.97
C ALA A 338 -22.58 -9.69 -4.06
N VAL A 339 -21.52 -8.89 -3.94
CA VAL A 339 -20.30 -8.96 -4.75
C VAL A 339 -19.23 -9.64 -3.92
N GLY A 340 -18.78 -10.83 -4.34
CA GLY A 340 -17.80 -11.64 -3.62
C GLY A 340 -16.36 -11.36 -4.02
N PHE A 341 -15.41 -12.04 -3.37
CA PHE A 341 -13.97 -11.90 -3.64
C PHE A 341 -13.53 -12.42 -5.01
N ASP A 342 -14.31 -13.24 -5.67
CA ASP A 342 -14.09 -13.76 -7.03
C ASP A 342 -14.60 -12.81 -8.12
N ASP A 343 -15.30 -11.74 -7.74
CA ASP A 343 -15.73 -10.70 -8.66
C ASP A 343 -14.57 -9.74 -8.97
N ARG A 344 -14.38 -9.39 -10.22
CA ARG A 344 -13.30 -8.48 -10.64
C ARG A 344 -13.39 -7.09 -10.00
N ARG A 345 -14.59 -6.64 -9.62
CA ARG A 345 -14.78 -5.37 -8.92
C ARG A 345 -14.07 -5.32 -7.58
N THR A 346 -13.67 -6.46 -7.01
CA THR A 346 -12.87 -6.56 -5.78
C THR A 346 -11.36 -6.40 -6.01
N ASN A 347 -10.93 -5.98 -7.19
CA ASN A 347 -9.56 -5.56 -7.51
C ASN A 347 -9.60 -4.44 -8.55
N TYR A 348 -10.57 -3.57 -8.44
CA TYR A 348 -10.81 -2.49 -9.39
C TYR A 348 -10.11 -1.21 -8.93
N TYR A 349 -9.38 -0.58 -9.85
CA TYR A 349 -8.79 0.75 -9.69
C TYR A 349 -9.69 1.76 -10.38
N PRO A 350 -10.37 2.66 -9.67
CA PRO A 350 -11.16 3.73 -10.28
C PRO A 350 -10.34 4.63 -11.20
N TRP A 351 -9.07 4.85 -10.84
CA TRP A 351 -8.12 5.71 -11.55
C TRP A 351 -8.69 7.11 -11.79
N ALA A 352 -9.18 7.71 -10.72
CA ALA A 352 -9.87 9.00 -10.72
C ALA A 352 -9.55 9.81 -9.46
N ASN A 353 -9.61 11.14 -9.58
CA ASN A 353 -9.44 12.03 -8.42
C ASN A 353 -10.69 12.03 -7.51
N VAL A 354 -10.61 12.74 -6.39
CA VAL A 354 -11.66 12.83 -5.37
C VAL A 354 -13.03 13.28 -5.90
N PHE A 355 -13.08 14.06 -6.98
CA PHE A 355 -14.33 14.59 -7.53
C PHE A 355 -15.04 13.62 -8.48
N ASP A 356 -14.30 12.67 -9.06
CA ASP A 356 -14.82 11.72 -10.05
C ASP A 356 -14.90 10.27 -9.56
N VAL A 357 -14.27 9.93 -8.44
CA VAL A 357 -14.24 8.56 -7.90
C VAL A 357 -15.62 7.98 -7.68
N GLN A 358 -16.58 8.81 -7.21
CA GLN A 358 -17.98 8.37 -7.03
C GLN A 358 -18.62 7.91 -8.33
N LYS A 359 -18.39 8.63 -9.44
CA LYS A 359 -18.89 8.26 -10.77
C LYS A 359 -18.28 6.95 -11.26
N LYS A 360 -16.98 6.75 -10.99
CA LYS A 360 -16.29 5.51 -11.37
C LYS A 360 -16.87 4.30 -10.68
N TYR A 361 -17.11 4.37 -9.37
CA TYR A 361 -17.77 3.28 -8.64
C TYR A 361 -19.24 3.09 -9.09
N ALA A 362 -19.95 4.18 -9.36
CA ALA A 362 -21.31 4.09 -9.90
C ALA A 362 -21.35 3.41 -11.28
N SER A 363 -20.34 3.65 -12.14
CA SER A 363 -20.28 3.05 -13.49
C SER A 363 -20.14 1.52 -13.48
N ILE A 364 -19.61 0.96 -12.40
CA ILE A 364 -19.50 -0.50 -12.21
C ILE A 364 -20.56 -1.06 -11.27
N ASN A 365 -21.55 -0.25 -10.87
CA ASN A 365 -22.64 -0.62 -9.95
C ASN A 365 -22.12 -1.23 -8.63
N PHE A 366 -21.12 -0.60 -8.01
CA PHE A 366 -20.48 -1.13 -6.81
C PHE A 366 -20.56 -0.17 -5.63
N LYS A 367 -20.86 -0.73 -4.44
CA LYS A 367 -20.68 -0.10 -3.13
C LYS A 367 -20.18 -1.15 -2.13
N ASP A 368 -19.36 -0.74 -1.18
CA ASP A 368 -18.77 -1.68 -0.20
C ASP A 368 -19.79 -2.15 0.84
N PHE A 369 -20.62 -1.24 1.35
CA PHE A 369 -21.52 -1.57 2.46
C PHE A 369 -22.76 -0.67 2.49
N LYS A 370 -23.74 -1.07 3.29
CA LYS A 370 -24.88 -0.21 3.69
C LYS A 370 -24.63 0.30 5.10
N HIS A 371 -24.70 1.61 5.27
CA HIS A 371 -24.57 2.23 6.59
C HIS A 371 -25.67 1.75 7.53
N ALA A 372 -25.33 1.24 8.72
CA ALA A 372 -26.29 0.55 9.60
C ALA A 372 -27.46 1.44 10.04
N ILE A 373 -27.25 2.73 10.20
CA ILE A 373 -28.29 3.66 10.68
C ILE A 373 -29.13 4.18 9.51
N THR A 374 -28.49 4.78 8.51
CA THR A 374 -29.20 5.47 7.42
C THR A 374 -29.61 4.56 6.28
N GLY A 375 -28.97 3.38 6.13
CA GLY A 375 -29.17 2.48 5.00
C GLY A 375 -28.55 2.98 3.70
N ALA A 376 -27.80 4.09 3.71
CA ALA A 376 -27.08 4.58 2.54
C ALA A 376 -26.05 3.55 2.08
N ALA A 377 -25.98 3.30 0.78
CA ALA A 377 -24.95 2.47 0.19
C ALA A 377 -23.67 3.31 0.01
N LEU A 378 -22.60 2.93 0.69
CA LEU A 378 -21.36 3.70 0.81
C LEU A 378 -20.15 2.92 0.28
N THR A 379 -19.11 3.66 -0.04
CA THR A 379 -17.81 3.13 -0.47
C THR A 379 -16.80 3.29 0.65
N LYS A 380 -15.92 2.30 0.87
CA LYS A 380 -14.75 2.39 1.75
C LYS A 380 -13.51 2.61 0.90
N LEU A 381 -12.93 3.80 0.99
CA LEU A 381 -11.73 4.16 0.25
C LEU A 381 -10.45 3.61 0.90
N GLN A 382 -9.38 3.48 0.12
CA GLN A 382 -8.14 2.82 0.57
C GLN A 382 -6.95 3.80 0.65
N HIS A 383 -6.18 4.01 -0.42
CA HIS A 383 -4.89 4.70 -0.39
C HIS A 383 -4.71 5.64 -1.60
N PRO A 384 -5.54 6.68 -1.78
CA PRO A 384 -5.57 7.53 -2.98
C PRO A 384 -4.43 8.56 -3.06
N GLU A 385 -3.19 8.20 -2.69
CA GLU A 385 -2.10 9.16 -2.63
C GLU A 385 -1.70 9.69 -4.00
N VAL A 386 -1.62 8.82 -5.02
CA VAL A 386 -1.21 9.22 -6.37
C VAL A 386 -2.26 10.10 -7.02
N GLU A 387 -3.53 9.73 -6.92
CA GLU A 387 -4.64 10.53 -7.47
C GLU A 387 -4.79 11.86 -6.72
N THR A 388 -4.44 11.90 -5.45
CA THR A 388 -4.41 13.14 -4.67
C THR A 388 -3.31 14.08 -5.16
N LEU A 389 -2.14 13.54 -5.57
CA LEU A 389 -1.05 14.36 -6.07
C LEU A 389 -1.39 15.06 -7.38
N TRP A 390 -2.26 14.47 -8.22
CA TRP A 390 -2.62 15.06 -9.52
C TRP A 390 -3.18 16.47 -9.38
N GLY A 391 -2.68 17.38 -10.22
CA GLY A 391 -3.05 18.79 -10.21
C GLY A 391 -2.52 19.58 -9.01
N SER A 392 -1.71 18.99 -8.13
CA SER A 392 -1.06 19.72 -7.04
C SER A 392 0.01 20.69 -7.54
N LYS A 393 0.43 21.63 -6.69
CA LYS A 393 1.53 22.55 -7.03
C LYS A 393 2.84 21.81 -7.28
N HIS A 394 3.12 20.76 -6.49
CA HIS A 394 4.31 19.96 -6.64
C HIS A 394 4.30 19.17 -7.96
N GLU A 395 3.18 18.52 -8.28
CA GLU A 395 3.07 17.77 -9.53
C GLU A 395 3.19 18.69 -10.77
N ARG A 396 2.57 19.88 -10.75
CA ARG A 396 2.72 20.88 -11.81
C ARG A 396 4.15 21.44 -11.94
N ALA A 397 4.92 21.41 -10.85
CA ALA A 397 6.35 21.76 -10.85
C ALA A 397 7.25 20.60 -11.29
N GLY A 398 6.70 19.45 -11.67
CA GLY A 398 7.44 18.27 -12.12
C GLY A 398 7.99 17.41 -10.97
N VAL A 399 7.54 17.62 -9.74
CA VAL A 399 7.92 16.81 -8.57
C VAL A 399 7.16 15.49 -8.59
N GLU A 400 7.88 14.39 -8.44
CA GLU A 400 7.35 13.05 -8.36
C GLU A 400 7.45 12.48 -6.93
N CYS A 401 6.77 11.37 -6.67
CA CYS A 401 6.80 10.67 -5.37
C CYS A 401 8.23 10.41 -4.86
N LYS A 402 9.15 10.00 -5.76
CA LYS A 402 10.55 9.72 -5.40
C LYS A 402 11.29 10.93 -4.83
N ASP A 403 10.95 12.13 -5.28
CA ASP A 403 11.70 13.34 -4.89
C ASP A 403 11.50 13.67 -3.40
N CYS A 404 10.36 13.25 -2.84
CA CYS A 404 10.04 13.39 -1.42
C CYS A 404 10.30 12.11 -0.61
N HIS A 405 10.02 10.92 -1.16
CA HIS A 405 10.06 9.65 -0.43
C HIS A 405 11.30 8.80 -0.70
N MET A 406 12.03 9.09 -1.80
CA MET A 406 13.23 8.39 -2.23
C MET A 406 14.29 9.39 -2.73
N PRO A 407 14.64 10.42 -1.94
CA PRO A 407 15.55 11.46 -2.42
C PRO A 407 16.91 10.90 -2.78
N LYS A 408 17.67 11.68 -3.55
CA LYS A 408 19.10 11.43 -3.70
C LYS A 408 19.82 11.74 -2.41
N VAL A 409 20.61 10.79 -1.94
CA VAL A 409 21.43 10.94 -0.73
C VAL A 409 22.89 10.68 -1.04
N LYS A 410 23.76 11.35 -0.31
CA LYS A 410 25.20 11.13 -0.42
C LYS A 410 25.72 10.41 0.83
N ARG A 411 26.19 9.17 0.67
CA ARG A 411 26.77 8.38 1.76
C ARG A 411 28.16 7.86 1.35
N LYS A 412 29.15 8.03 2.19
CA LYS A 412 30.56 7.60 1.93
C LYS A 412 31.08 8.08 0.56
N GLY A 413 30.76 9.31 0.19
CA GLY A 413 31.20 9.90 -1.08
C GLY A 413 30.40 9.51 -2.33
N LYS A 414 29.49 8.53 -2.24
CA LYS A 414 28.62 8.11 -3.35
C LYS A 414 27.25 8.74 -3.23
N GLU A 415 26.73 9.24 -4.35
CA GLU A 415 25.35 9.70 -4.49
C GLU A 415 24.50 8.59 -5.12
N PHE A 416 23.32 8.34 -4.53
CA PHE A 416 22.37 7.36 -5.04
C PHE A 416 20.95 7.67 -4.53
N THR A 417 19.95 7.08 -5.17
CA THR A 417 18.55 7.18 -4.74
C THR A 417 18.32 6.32 -3.50
N PHE A 418 17.81 6.94 -2.44
CA PHE A 418 17.42 6.26 -1.19
C PHE A 418 16.19 5.39 -1.43
N HIS A 419 16.28 4.09 -1.11
CA HIS A 419 15.17 3.13 -1.33
C HIS A 419 14.38 2.79 -0.07
N GLY A 420 14.57 3.53 1.03
CA GLY A 420 13.82 3.31 2.26
C GLY A 420 12.36 3.75 2.21
N GLN A 421 11.96 4.53 1.21
CA GLN A 421 10.57 4.89 0.89
C GLN A 421 9.79 5.30 2.15
N ARG A 422 10.27 6.29 2.86
CA ARG A 422 9.69 6.74 4.13
C ARG A 422 9.13 8.15 4.02
N SER A 423 8.37 8.56 5.02
CA SER A 423 7.86 9.94 5.10
C SER A 423 8.98 10.96 4.93
N ALA A 424 8.74 12.00 4.13
CA ALA A 424 9.66 13.11 3.91
C ALA A 424 10.04 13.83 5.21
N ARG A 425 9.20 13.77 6.25
CA ARG A 425 9.47 14.33 7.59
C ARG A 425 10.77 13.82 8.22
N TYR A 426 11.20 12.63 7.85
CA TYR A 426 12.46 12.06 8.39
C TYR A 426 13.70 12.48 7.60
N MET A 427 13.51 13.17 6.47
CA MET A 427 14.55 13.48 5.51
C MET A 427 14.43 14.90 4.93
N LEU A 428 13.95 15.87 5.70
CA LEU A 428 13.64 17.24 5.22
C LEU A 428 14.83 17.92 4.54
N LYS A 429 16.06 17.64 4.99
CA LYS A 429 17.29 18.17 4.37
C LYS A 429 17.50 17.68 2.95
N ASP A 430 17.19 16.41 2.71
CA ASP A 430 17.42 15.76 1.42
C ASP A 430 16.19 15.91 0.49
N THR A 431 15.06 16.37 1.01
CA THR A 431 13.79 16.54 0.29
C THR A 431 13.41 18.02 0.15
N CYS A 432 12.71 18.59 1.13
CA CYS A 432 12.20 19.98 1.06
C CYS A 432 13.28 21.02 0.81
N LEU A 433 14.41 20.92 1.53
CA LEU A 433 15.49 21.93 1.46
C LEU A 433 16.31 21.84 0.17
N HIS A 434 16.09 20.79 -0.63
CA HIS A 434 16.72 20.72 -1.96
C HIS A 434 16.17 21.76 -2.93
N CYS A 435 14.89 22.11 -2.78
CA CYS A 435 14.19 23.07 -3.63
C CYS A 435 13.79 24.36 -2.89
N HIS A 436 13.53 24.29 -1.59
CA HIS A 436 13.06 25.41 -0.78
C HIS A 436 14.20 25.99 0.05
N PRO A 437 14.40 27.33 0.05
CA PRO A 437 15.44 28.00 0.83
C PRO A 437 15.04 28.16 2.32
N TRP A 438 14.62 27.06 2.94
CA TRP A 438 14.14 27.01 4.31
C TRP A 438 15.16 26.38 5.25
N THR A 439 14.98 26.60 6.56
CA THR A 439 15.58 25.74 7.59
C THR A 439 14.73 24.49 7.78
N VAL A 440 15.27 23.51 8.51
CA VAL A 440 14.52 22.29 8.84
C VAL A 440 13.25 22.63 9.62
N GLU A 441 13.37 23.55 10.59
CA GLU A 441 12.26 23.99 11.44
C GLU A 441 11.18 24.70 10.62
N GLN A 442 11.56 25.48 9.62
CA GLN A 442 10.62 26.12 8.71
C GLN A 442 9.91 25.07 7.83
N ALA A 443 10.62 24.06 7.34
CA ALA A 443 10.02 22.97 6.58
C ALA A 443 9.03 22.16 7.44
N GLU A 444 9.40 21.83 8.68
CA GLU A 444 8.51 21.17 9.65
C GLU A 444 7.26 22.00 9.89
N TYR A 445 7.43 23.30 10.14
CA TYR A 445 6.30 24.20 10.36
C TYR A 445 5.34 24.23 9.16
N GLN A 446 5.85 24.30 7.92
CA GLN A 446 5.00 24.32 6.73
C GLN A 446 4.21 23.01 6.58
N VAL A 447 4.85 21.87 6.82
CA VAL A 447 4.17 20.57 6.78
C VAL A 447 3.07 20.52 7.87
N ASP A 448 3.39 20.92 9.10
CA ASP A 448 2.45 20.93 10.22
C ASP A 448 1.28 21.88 9.98
N ALA A 449 1.54 23.07 9.45
CA ALA A 449 0.50 24.06 9.17
C ALA A 449 -0.52 23.53 8.15
N ILE A 450 -0.04 22.89 7.06
CA ILE A 450 -0.89 22.29 6.03
C ILE A 450 -1.71 21.14 6.62
N GLN A 451 -1.05 20.19 7.27
CA GLN A 451 -1.71 19.00 7.82
C GLN A 451 -2.73 19.37 8.91
N ASN A 452 -2.39 20.29 9.81
CA ASN A 452 -3.31 20.73 10.86
C ASN A 452 -4.52 21.49 10.30
N TYR A 453 -4.32 22.29 9.24
CA TYR A 453 -5.43 22.93 8.53
C TYR A 453 -6.39 21.89 7.93
N VAL A 454 -5.87 20.88 7.23
CA VAL A 454 -6.69 19.84 6.61
C VAL A 454 -7.37 18.98 7.67
N ARG A 455 -6.67 18.58 8.73
CA ARG A 455 -7.28 17.87 9.88
C ARG A 455 -8.43 18.67 10.49
N GLY A 456 -8.27 19.98 10.66
CA GLY A 456 -9.35 20.84 11.14
C GLY A 456 -10.58 20.85 10.22
N LYS A 457 -10.37 20.81 8.89
CA LYS A 457 -11.47 20.68 7.92
C LYS A 457 -12.12 19.31 7.97
N MET A 458 -11.33 18.22 8.10
CA MET A 458 -11.85 16.87 8.28
C MET A 458 -12.76 16.77 9.50
N ARG A 459 -12.35 17.33 10.65
CA ARG A 459 -13.17 17.36 11.88
C ARG A 459 -14.52 18.08 11.67
N LYS A 460 -14.54 19.16 10.89
CA LYS A 460 -15.79 19.85 10.55
C LYS A 460 -16.69 19.00 9.66
N ALA A 461 -16.14 18.31 8.65
CA ALA A 461 -16.90 17.42 7.81
C ALA A 461 -17.48 16.24 8.60
N GLU A 462 -16.69 15.62 9.48
CA GLU A 462 -17.12 14.56 10.39
C GLU A 462 -18.26 14.98 11.29
N PHE A 463 -18.16 16.18 11.87
CA PHE A 463 -19.21 16.73 12.72
C PHE A 463 -20.51 16.93 11.93
N SER A 464 -20.45 17.51 10.72
CA SER A 464 -21.61 17.72 9.86
C SER A 464 -22.26 16.39 9.42
N LEU A 465 -21.44 15.39 9.05
CA LEU A 465 -21.91 14.03 8.76
C LEU A 465 -22.59 13.39 9.98
N GLY A 466 -21.97 13.49 11.16
CA GLY A 466 -22.52 12.98 12.40
C GLY A 466 -23.87 13.60 12.75
N GLN A 467 -24.01 14.92 12.61
CA GLN A 467 -25.28 15.61 12.80
C GLN A 467 -26.34 15.17 11.79
N MET A 468 -25.96 15.02 10.52
CA MET A 468 -26.87 14.50 9.48
C MET A 468 -27.40 13.13 9.85
N ILE A 469 -26.56 12.22 10.33
CA ILE A 469 -26.98 10.87 10.77
C ILE A 469 -27.93 10.97 11.95
N ASP A 470 -27.67 11.82 12.94
CA ASP A 470 -28.57 12.00 14.10
C ASP A 470 -29.91 12.58 13.69
N THR A 471 -29.91 13.57 12.80
CA THR A 471 -31.15 14.15 12.26
C THR A 471 -31.95 13.15 11.44
N PHE A 472 -31.24 12.25 10.71
CA PHE A 472 -31.88 11.16 9.98
C PHE A 472 -32.61 10.19 10.90
N VAL A 473 -32.03 9.83 12.05
CA VAL A 473 -32.69 9.01 13.07
C VAL A 473 -33.99 9.66 13.53
N LEU A 474 -33.91 10.94 13.92
CA LEU A 474 -35.09 11.69 14.37
C LEU A 474 -36.19 11.75 13.30
N ALA A 475 -35.82 12.02 12.04
CA ALA A 475 -36.77 12.05 10.94
C ALA A 475 -37.47 10.71 10.72
N LYS A 476 -36.71 9.62 10.78
CA LYS A 476 -37.22 8.25 10.65
C LYS A 476 -38.22 7.91 11.79
N ASP A 477 -37.86 8.24 13.03
CA ASP A 477 -38.69 7.99 14.22
C ASP A 477 -40.00 8.79 14.18
N LEU A 478 -39.99 9.98 13.57
CA LEU A 478 -41.19 10.81 13.35
C LEU A 478 -42.00 10.37 12.12
N GLY A 479 -41.56 9.35 11.39
CA GLY A 479 -42.27 8.81 10.24
C GLY A 479 -42.20 9.71 9.00
N VAL A 480 -41.09 10.39 8.76
CA VAL A 480 -40.80 11.06 7.48
C VAL A 480 -40.82 10.03 6.35
N SER A 481 -41.32 10.42 5.17
CA SER A 481 -41.49 9.50 4.05
C SER A 481 -40.19 8.92 3.54
N GLU A 482 -40.22 7.70 3.03
CA GLU A 482 -39.07 7.00 2.48
C GLU A 482 -38.48 7.71 1.26
N ASP A 483 -39.28 8.44 0.49
CA ASP A 483 -38.78 9.25 -0.64
C ASP A 483 -37.79 10.34 -0.16
N VAL A 484 -38.11 11.06 0.92
CA VAL A 484 -37.24 12.05 1.54
C VAL A 484 -36.00 11.38 2.09
N LEU A 485 -36.14 10.26 2.80
CA LEU A 485 -35.00 9.52 3.35
C LEU A 485 -34.07 9.00 2.24
N THR A 486 -34.63 8.62 1.09
CA THR A 486 -33.87 8.18 -0.08
C THR A 486 -33.10 9.34 -0.73
N GLU A 487 -33.67 10.54 -0.79
CA GLU A 487 -32.96 11.75 -1.23
C GLU A 487 -31.77 12.05 -0.30
N VAL A 488 -31.97 11.98 0.99
CA VAL A 488 -30.93 12.20 1.99
C VAL A 488 -29.81 11.17 1.90
N ARG A 489 -30.10 9.90 1.59
CA ARG A 489 -29.06 8.87 1.38
C ARG A 489 -28.12 9.22 0.22
N LYS A 490 -28.60 9.90 -0.83
CA LYS A 490 -27.74 10.35 -1.94
C LYS A 490 -26.76 11.44 -1.49
N GLU A 491 -27.24 12.40 -0.68
CA GLU A 491 -26.37 13.42 -0.10
C GLU A 491 -25.38 12.81 0.92
N HIS A 492 -25.82 11.80 1.68
CA HIS A 492 -24.94 11.06 2.58
C HIS A 492 -23.80 10.39 1.81
N ASP A 493 -24.08 9.66 0.73
CA ASP A 493 -23.04 9.02 -0.09
C ASP A 493 -22.05 10.04 -0.65
N ARG A 494 -22.55 11.20 -1.14
CA ARG A 494 -21.69 12.27 -1.62
C ARG A 494 -20.81 12.85 -0.52
N ALA A 495 -21.40 13.20 0.62
CA ALA A 495 -20.68 13.77 1.75
C ALA A 495 -19.62 12.82 2.29
N HIS A 496 -19.98 11.54 2.39
CA HIS A 496 -19.14 10.48 2.90
C HIS A 496 -17.88 10.29 2.05
N ILE A 497 -18.02 10.09 0.74
CA ILE A 497 -16.87 9.79 -0.13
C ILE A 497 -15.88 10.95 -0.21
N LEU A 498 -16.38 12.21 -0.20
CA LEU A 498 -15.56 13.41 -0.19
C LEU A 498 -14.80 13.63 1.13
N TRP A 499 -15.34 13.15 2.24
CA TRP A 499 -14.68 13.16 3.54
C TRP A 499 -13.72 11.98 3.68
N GLU A 500 -14.15 10.78 3.34
CA GLU A 500 -13.37 9.56 3.57
C GLU A 500 -12.08 9.53 2.76
N TRP A 501 -12.07 10.15 1.58
CA TRP A 501 -10.84 10.32 0.79
C TRP A 501 -9.66 10.81 1.64
N TRP A 502 -9.90 11.78 2.51
CA TRP A 502 -8.86 12.40 3.34
C TRP A 502 -8.56 11.62 4.61
N THR A 503 -9.41 10.73 5.03
CA THR A 503 -9.11 9.78 6.11
C THR A 503 -8.33 8.57 5.60
N ALA A 504 -8.52 8.22 4.35
CA ALA A 504 -7.85 7.11 3.67
C ALA A 504 -6.47 7.52 3.13
N GLU A 505 -6.34 8.74 2.62
CA GLU A 505 -5.10 9.33 2.09
C GLU A 505 -4.12 9.62 3.24
N ASN A 506 -2.85 9.20 3.08
CA ASN A 506 -1.89 9.12 4.19
C ASN A 506 -1.06 10.40 4.45
N SER A 507 -1.25 11.48 3.68
CA SER A 507 -0.49 12.72 3.88
C SER A 507 -1.19 13.75 4.77
N ASP A 508 -2.39 13.46 5.26
CA ASP A 508 -3.27 14.44 5.92
C ASP A 508 -3.49 15.69 5.04
N GLY A 509 -3.63 15.47 3.73
CA GLY A 509 -3.87 16.50 2.73
C GLY A 509 -2.64 17.26 2.24
N PHE A 510 -1.43 16.88 2.68
CA PHE A 510 -0.20 17.56 2.24
C PHE A 510 0.04 17.40 0.74
N HIS A 511 -0.32 16.26 0.15
CA HIS A 511 -0.17 16.02 -1.29
C HIS A 511 -0.96 17.03 -2.14
N ASN A 512 -2.16 17.45 -1.70
CA ASN A 512 -2.95 18.46 -2.42
C ASN A 512 -3.92 19.20 -1.47
N PRO A 513 -3.44 20.20 -0.72
CA PRO A 513 -4.28 20.94 0.22
C PRO A 513 -5.40 21.74 -0.44
N GLU A 514 -5.27 22.06 -1.74
CA GLU A 514 -6.32 22.76 -2.50
C GLU A 514 -7.51 21.83 -2.74
N TYR A 515 -7.28 20.59 -3.18
CA TYR A 515 -8.33 19.59 -3.31
C TYR A 515 -8.95 19.22 -1.98
N ALA A 516 -8.13 19.12 -0.91
CA ALA A 516 -8.64 18.89 0.45
C ALA A 516 -9.60 20.00 0.89
N ARG A 517 -9.22 21.25 0.68
CA ARG A 517 -10.06 22.41 1.03
C ARG A 517 -11.39 22.39 0.28
N GLN A 518 -11.36 22.11 -1.00
CA GLN A 518 -12.55 22.11 -1.86
C GLN A 518 -13.48 20.94 -1.54
N SER A 519 -12.97 19.72 -1.60
CA SER A 519 -13.79 18.50 -1.42
C SER A 519 -14.38 18.38 0.00
N LEU A 520 -13.62 18.77 1.03
CA LEU A 520 -14.14 18.80 2.40
C LEU A 520 -15.21 19.89 2.60
N ALA A 521 -15.10 21.02 1.89
CA ALA A 521 -16.19 22.02 1.90
C ALA A 521 -17.44 21.45 1.20
N GLU A 522 -17.31 20.74 0.10
CA GLU A 522 -18.42 20.07 -0.59
C GLU A 522 -19.05 18.98 0.28
N SER A 523 -18.26 18.20 1.03
CA SER A 523 -18.75 17.23 2.01
C SER A 523 -19.63 17.89 3.09
N ILE A 524 -19.16 19.00 3.64
CA ILE A 524 -19.93 19.80 4.62
C ILE A 524 -21.24 20.29 4.00
N ASN A 525 -21.18 20.87 2.80
CA ASN A 525 -22.36 21.40 2.11
C ASN A 525 -23.39 20.30 1.81
N ALA A 526 -22.96 19.11 1.37
CA ALA A 526 -23.85 17.97 1.14
C ALA A 526 -24.52 17.50 2.45
N SER A 527 -23.75 17.45 3.55
CA SER A 527 -24.29 17.11 4.87
C SER A 527 -25.31 18.14 5.35
N GLN A 528 -25.04 19.44 5.18
CA GLN A 528 -25.93 20.53 5.57
C GLN A 528 -27.22 20.51 4.72
N LYS A 529 -27.11 20.31 3.41
CA LYS A 529 -28.27 20.14 2.52
C LYS A 529 -29.17 18.98 2.97
N ALA A 530 -28.58 17.87 3.33
CA ALA A 530 -29.32 16.72 3.87
C ALA A 530 -30.05 17.06 5.18
N ILE A 531 -29.38 17.79 6.10
CA ILE A 531 -29.98 18.27 7.35
C ILE A 531 -31.15 19.23 7.08
N GLU A 532 -31.02 20.14 6.12
CA GLU A 532 -32.11 21.06 5.73
C GLU A 532 -33.33 20.32 5.18
N ILE A 533 -33.10 19.31 4.31
CA ILE A 533 -34.17 18.44 3.77
C ILE A 533 -34.90 17.75 4.92
N LEU A 534 -34.16 17.14 5.84
CA LEU A 534 -34.71 16.47 7.01
C LEU A 534 -35.49 17.41 7.92
N ASN A 535 -34.92 18.55 8.29
CA ASN A 535 -35.58 19.52 9.18
C ASN A 535 -36.88 20.06 8.58
N ARG A 536 -36.92 20.34 7.28
CA ARG A 536 -38.15 20.74 6.57
C ARG A 536 -39.22 19.67 6.68
N ALA A 537 -38.86 18.42 6.42
CA ALA A 537 -39.80 17.29 6.49
C ALA A 537 -40.29 17.02 7.93
N ILE A 538 -39.39 17.13 8.92
CA ILE A 538 -39.73 17.03 10.34
C ILE A 538 -40.72 18.12 10.74
N SER A 539 -40.47 19.38 10.36
CA SER A 539 -41.35 20.52 10.67
C SER A 539 -42.74 20.31 10.08
N GLN A 540 -42.87 19.80 8.85
CA GLN A 540 -44.12 19.47 8.22
C GLN A 540 -44.89 18.37 8.98
N LYS A 541 -44.18 17.34 9.44
CA LYS A 541 -44.75 16.25 10.24
C LYS A 541 -45.28 16.71 11.60
N VAL A 542 -44.51 17.59 12.26
CA VAL A 542 -44.90 18.14 13.58
C VAL A 542 -46.07 19.10 13.45
N ALA A 543 -46.11 19.95 12.40
CA ALA A 543 -47.19 20.89 12.15
C ALA A 543 -48.49 20.24 11.68
N GLY A 544 -48.39 19.04 11.09
CA GLY A 544 -49.58 18.26 10.62
C GLY A 544 -50.15 17.30 11.67
N LYS A 545 -49.55 17.27 12.87
CA LYS A 545 -50.09 16.62 14.05
C LYS A 545 -50.81 17.64 14.92
#